data_029e2e56fbd4bbd904522dc7e9e1ab26
#
_entry.id   029e2e56fbd4bbd904522dc7e9e1ab26
#
_cell.length_a   1.000
_cell.length_b   1.000
_cell.length_c   1.000
_cell.angle_alpha   90.00
_cell.angle_beta   90.00
_cell.angle_gamma   90.00
#
_symmetry.space_group_name_H-M   'P 1'
#
loop_
_entity.id
_entity.type
_entity.pdbx_description
1 polymer ?
#
loop_
_entity_poly.entity_id
_entity_poly.type
_entity_poly.pdbx_seq_one_letter_code
_entity_poly.pdbx_strand_id
1 'polypeptide(L)'
;DQKVGERIREGFKIAILGPTNAGKSSLLNHLSNRDVAIVSEIAGTTRDVIETHLNIEGYPVIVSDTAGIRESKNEIEKKGIKLSLNRAEEADLKLVVVDAKNLDFTDVLRKLLDENAILVINKSDLLKKDIDPEIKKINHVLISIKDNLNIDDLILKIKNNLKSKFITSDDILITRERHRQHLQQCLDHLKNFNKKNEIEDFDKAAEDLRLATRHLGMIVGK
;
A
#
# COMPACT_ATOMS: atom_id res chain seq x y z
N ASP A 1 10.54 17.70 2.84
CA ASP A 1 11.26 16.58 3.46
C ASP A 1 10.65 16.04 4.76
N GLN A 2 10.00 16.89 5.60
CA GLN A 2 9.22 16.39 6.74
C GLN A 2 8.06 15.44 6.31
N LYS A 3 7.39 15.74 5.20
CA LYS A 3 6.28 14.93 4.67
C LYS A 3 6.71 13.51 4.27
N VAL A 4 7.92 13.32 3.79
CA VAL A 4 8.44 12.00 3.38
C VAL A 4 8.71 11.13 4.62
N GLY A 5 9.34 11.68 5.65
CA GLY A 5 9.57 10.96 6.91
C GLY A 5 8.29 10.59 7.65
N GLU A 6 7.25 11.42 7.54
CA GLU A 6 5.92 11.17 8.07
C GLU A 6 5.24 10.02 7.31
N ARG A 7 5.27 10.02 5.97
CA ARG A 7 4.70 8.96 5.12
C ARG A 7 5.38 7.59 5.33
N ILE A 8 6.67 7.55 5.62
CA ILE A 8 7.36 6.29 5.94
C ILE A 8 6.89 5.72 7.29
N ARG A 9 6.56 6.59 8.26
CA ARG A 9 6.05 6.17 9.57
C ARG A 9 4.57 5.84 9.55
N GLU A 10 3.76 6.66 8.90
CA GLU A 10 2.30 6.51 8.86
C GLU A 10 1.82 5.57 7.76
N GLY A 11 2.58 5.42 6.68
CA GLY A 11 2.22 4.67 5.49
C GLY A 11 1.72 5.57 4.35
N PHE A 12 1.86 5.07 3.12
CA PHE A 12 1.37 5.73 1.90
C PHE A 12 -0.11 5.47 1.73
N LYS A 13 -0.89 6.51 1.54
CA LYS A 13 -2.33 6.41 1.38
C LYS A 13 -2.69 6.07 -0.06
N ILE A 14 -3.30 4.91 -0.27
CA ILE A 14 -3.83 4.49 -1.57
C ILE A 14 -5.36 4.42 -1.49
N ALA A 15 -6.04 5.17 -2.36
CA ALA A 15 -7.49 5.08 -2.49
C ALA A 15 -7.86 4.17 -3.68
N ILE A 16 -8.72 3.16 -3.43
CA ILE A 16 -9.31 2.33 -4.48
C ILE A 16 -10.67 2.91 -4.82
N LEU A 17 -10.82 3.41 -6.04
CA LEU A 17 -11.98 4.16 -6.53
C LEU A 17 -12.60 3.44 -7.74
N GLY A 18 -13.85 3.72 -8.04
CA GLY A 18 -14.49 3.19 -9.22
C GLY A 18 -15.95 2.78 -9.00
N PRO A 19 -16.67 2.39 -10.06
CA PRO A 19 -18.07 2.02 -9.98
C PRO A 19 -18.30 0.75 -9.14
N THR A 20 -19.54 0.52 -8.76
CA THR A 20 -19.93 -0.73 -8.10
C THR A 20 -19.68 -1.92 -9.01
N ASN A 21 -19.31 -3.07 -8.45
CA ASN A 21 -19.01 -4.31 -9.18
C ASN A 21 -17.80 -4.26 -10.12
N ALA A 22 -17.00 -3.20 -10.10
CA ALA A 22 -15.73 -3.13 -10.85
C ALA A 22 -14.66 -4.08 -10.29
N GLY A 23 -14.84 -4.58 -9.05
CA GLY A 23 -13.92 -5.51 -8.40
C GLY A 23 -12.98 -4.87 -7.39
N LYS A 24 -13.33 -3.70 -6.82
CA LYS A 24 -12.50 -2.98 -5.83
C LYS A 24 -12.18 -3.83 -4.60
N SER A 25 -13.21 -4.36 -3.93
CA SER A 25 -13.03 -5.20 -2.75
C SER A 25 -12.29 -6.51 -3.09
N SER A 26 -12.51 -7.06 -4.28
CA SER A 26 -11.75 -8.23 -4.75
C SER A 26 -10.27 -7.88 -4.95
N LEU A 27 -9.97 -6.70 -5.47
CA LEU A 27 -8.61 -6.21 -5.62
C LEU A 27 -7.94 -6.01 -4.25
N LEU A 28 -8.64 -5.35 -3.32
CA LEU A 28 -8.14 -5.15 -1.95
C LEU A 28 -7.83 -6.49 -1.27
N ASN A 29 -8.77 -7.44 -1.32
CA ASN A 29 -8.58 -8.78 -0.75
C ASN A 29 -7.41 -9.52 -1.41
N HIS A 30 -7.26 -9.40 -2.73
CA HIS A 30 -6.16 -10.04 -3.45
C HIS A 30 -4.80 -9.46 -3.03
N LEU A 31 -4.70 -8.14 -2.94
CA LEU A 31 -3.49 -7.46 -2.46
C LEU A 31 -3.18 -7.83 -1.01
N SER A 32 -4.21 -7.89 -0.14
CA SER A 32 -4.06 -8.26 1.27
C SER A 32 -3.60 -9.69 1.48
N ASN A 33 -4.02 -10.63 0.63
CA ASN A 33 -3.62 -12.03 0.73
C ASN A 33 -2.19 -12.29 0.22
N ARG A 34 -1.68 -11.43 -0.64
CA ARG A 34 -0.38 -11.60 -1.28
C ARG A 34 0.77 -11.01 -0.47
N ASP A 35 0.53 -9.86 0.10
CA ASP A 35 1.48 -9.17 0.98
C ASP A 35 1.10 -9.50 2.41
N VAL A 36 2.04 -9.98 3.21
CA VAL A 36 1.83 -10.29 4.63
C VAL A 36 1.25 -9.05 5.30
N ALA A 37 -0.06 -8.97 5.32
CA ALA A 37 -0.78 -7.89 5.94
C ALA A 37 -0.46 -7.90 7.44
N ILE A 38 0.20 -6.87 7.92
CA ILE A 38 0.08 -6.52 9.32
C ILE A 38 -1.32 -5.91 9.43
N VAL A 39 -2.33 -6.76 9.51
CA VAL A 39 -3.68 -6.35 9.83
C VAL A 39 -3.67 -5.94 11.30
N SER A 40 -3.34 -4.71 11.59
CA SER A 40 -3.83 -4.10 12.81
C SER A 40 -5.21 -3.53 12.46
N GLU A 41 -6.26 -4.30 12.73
CA GLU A 41 -7.56 -3.72 12.97
C GLU A 41 -7.41 -2.79 14.19
N ILE A 42 -7.04 -1.55 13.95
CA ILE A 42 -7.20 -0.52 14.97
C ILE A 42 -8.70 -0.23 14.99
N ALA A 43 -9.42 -1.05 15.74
CA ALA A 43 -10.77 -0.77 16.17
C ALA A 43 -10.71 0.44 17.12
N GLY A 44 -10.88 1.62 16.56
CA GLY A 44 -10.91 2.82 17.38
C GLY A 44 -11.19 4.07 16.56
N THR A 45 -12.37 4.58 16.78
CA THR A 45 -12.92 5.87 16.42
C THR A 45 -13.57 6.00 15.04
N THR A 46 -14.90 6.03 15.12
CA THR A 46 -15.92 6.46 14.15
C THR A 46 -16.21 5.49 12.99
N ARG A 47 -17.39 4.90 13.08
CA ARG A 47 -18.19 4.21 12.07
C ARG A 47 -17.83 4.69 10.66
N ASP A 48 -17.41 3.82 9.74
CA ASP A 48 -17.48 3.91 8.29
C ASP A 48 -16.18 3.83 7.47
N VAL A 49 -15.00 3.53 8.01
CA VAL A 49 -13.79 3.39 7.18
C VAL A 49 -13.07 2.08 7.49
N ILE A 50 -13.02 1.19 6.52
CA ILE A 50 -12.12 0.03 6.57
C ILE A 50 -10.80 0.47 5.94
N GLU A 51 -9.80 0.71 6.77
CA GLU A 51 -8.43 0.93 6.35
C GLU A 51 -7.67 -0.39 6.48
N THR A 52 -7.01 -0.79 5.40
CA THR A 52 -6.19 -1.99 5.38
C THR A 52 -4.73 -1.60 5.24
N HIS A 53 -3.92 -1.98 6.23
CA HIS A 53 -2.49 -1.75 6.21
C HIS A 53 -1.78 -2.89 5.49
N LEU A 54 -1.05 -2.57 4.44
CA LEU A 54 -0.32 -3.51 3.59
C LEU A 54 1.17 -3.15 3.55
N ASN A 55 1.99 -4.12 3.21
CA ASN A 55 3.40 -3.89 2.89
C ASN A 55 3.64 -4.25 1.42
N ILE A 56 3.55 -3.28 0.53
CA ILE A 56 3.78 -3.51 -0.90
C ILE A 56 5.27 -3.34 -1.20
N GLU A 57 5.96 -4.47 -1.41
CA GLU A 57 7.37 -4.52 -1.80
C GLU A 57 8.30 -3.69 -0.86
N GLY A 58 8.00 -3.71 0.44
CA GLY A 58 8.75 -2.99 1.46
C GLY A 58 8.26 -1.56 1.73
N TYR A 59 7.18 -1.12 1.09
CA TYR A 59 6.53 0.17 1.38
C TYR A 59 5.30 -0.04 2.27
N PRO A 60 5.23 0.63 3.43
CA PRO A 60 4.01 0.61 4.24
C PRO A 60 2.91 1.39 3.50
N VAL A 61 1.78 0.74 3.26
CA VAL A 61 0.66 1.30 2.50
C VAL A 61 -0.61 1.18 3.31
N ILE A 62 -1.40 2.24 3.36
CA ILE A 62 -2.75 2.27 3.90
C ILE A 62 -3.72 2.32 2.74
N VAL A 63 -4.47 1.25 2.54
CA VAL A 63 -5.48 1.20 1.48
C VAL A 63 -6.85 1.47 2.09
N SER A 64 -7.52 2.51 1.59
CA SER A 64 -8.91 2.82 1.94
C SER A 64 -9.84 2.23 0.87
N ASP A 65 -10.73 1.30 1.26
CA ASP A 65 -11.80 0.84 0.37
C ASP A 65 -12.91 1.90 0.35
N THR A 66 -13.14 2.48 -0.80
CA THR A 66 -14.22 3.43 -1.00
C THR A 66 -15.43 2.71 -1.58
N ALA A 67 -16.60 2.88 -0.96
CA ALA A 67 -17.86 2.41 -1.53
C ALA A 67 -17.99 2.88 -2.98
N GLY A 68 -18.54 2.01 -3.85
CA GLY A 68 -18.62 2.28 -5.29
C GLY A 68 -19.23 3.64 -5.63
N ILE A 69 -18.54 4.39 -6.49
CA ILE A 69 -19.03 5.68 -7.00
C ILE A 69 -20.15 5.41 -8.01
N ARG A 70 -21.37 5.79 -7.66
CA ARG A 70 -22.52 5.81 -8.57
C ARG A 70 -23.04 7.22 -8.70
N GLU A 71 -23.44 7.62 -9.88
CA GLU A 71 -24.35 8.75 -10.03
C GLU A 71 -25.70 8.36 -9.44
N SER A 72 -26.08 8.98 -8.33
CA SER A 72 -27.29 8.65 -7.61
C SER A 72 -28.11 9.89 -7.31
N LYS A 73 -29.43 9.69 -7.37
CA LYS A 73 -30.41 10.70 -6.99
C LYS A 73 -30.69 10.75 -5.48
N ASN A 74 -30.20 9.77 -4.71
CA ASN A 74 -30.44 9.65 -3.29
C ASN A 74 -29.36 10.34 -2.44
N GLU A 75 -29.77 11.04 -1.38
CA GLU A 75 -28.88 11.82 -0.51
C GLU A 75 -27.81 10.98 0.18
N ILE A 76 -28.10 9.73 0.52
CA ILE A 76 -27.15 8.81 1.18
C ILE A 76 -26.00 8.45 0.23
N GLU A 77 -26.30 8.20 -1.06
CA GLU A 77 -25.28 7.88 -2.05
C GLU A 77 -24.46 9.12 -2.44
N LYS A 78 -25.05 10.32 -2.47
CA LYS A 78 -24.32 11.59 -2.65
C LYS A 78 -23.29 11.81 -1.54
N LYS A 79 -23.63 11.47 -0.28
CA LYS A 79 -22.68 11.52 0.84
C LYS A 79 -21.53 10.52 0.65
N GLY A 80 -21.82 9.30 0.19
CA GLY A 80 -20.81 8.28 -0.11
C GLY A 80 -19.85 8.72 -1.22
N ILE A 81 -20.35 9.30 -2.30
CA ILE A 81 -19.54 9.85 -3.39
C ILE A 81 -18.64 10.98 -2.88
N LYS A 82 -19.19 11.93 -2.11
CA LYS A 82 -18.42 13.04 -1.54
C LYS A 82 -17.29 12.54 -0.63
N LEU A 83 -17.57 11.55 0.20
CA LEU A 83 -16.58 10.94 1.09
C LEU A 83 -15.47 10.24 0.28
N SER A 84 -15.85 9.54 -0.79
CA SER A 84 -14.89 8.90 -1.71
C SER A 84 -14.01 9.92 -2.44
N LEU A 85 -14.57 11.07 -2.83
CA LEU A 85 -13.82 12.15 -3.47
C LEU A 85 -12.85 12.81 -2.48
N ASN A 86 -13.26 13.08 -1.26
CA ASN A 86 -12.37 13.62 -0.22
C ASN A 86 -11.17 12.70 0.03
N ARG A 87 -11.40 11.38 0.10
CA ARG A 87 -10.31 10.39 0.24
C ARG A 87 -9.39 10.34 -0.97
N ALA A 88 -9.97 10.51 -2.18
CA ALA A 88 -9.17 10.61 -3.39
C ALA A 88 -8.22 11.81 -3.37
N GLU A 89 -8.65 12.93 -2.77
CA GLU A 89 -7.83 14.13 -2.61
C GLU A 89 -6.71 13.95 -1.57
N GLU A 90 -6.96 13.16 -0.52
CA GLU A 90 -5.98 12.86 0.53
C GLU A 90 -5.01 11.74 0.16
N ALA A 91 -5.31 10.96 -0.88
CA ALA A 91 -4.51 9.82 -1.28
C ALA A 91 -3.22 10.23 -2.02
N ASP A 92 -2.15 9.53 -1.71
CA ASP A 92 -0.87 9.67 -2.41
C ASP A 92 -0.92 9.03 -3.81
N LEU A 93 -1.75 7.98 -3.95
CA LEU A 93 -1.99 7.27 -5.20
C LEU A 93 -3.46 6.85 -5.30
N LYS A 94 -4.05 7.00 -6.48
CA LYS A 94 -5.42 6.58 -6.77
C LYS A 94 -5.40 5.38 -7.72
N LEU A 95 -6.09 4.30 -7.33
CA LEU A 95 -6.37 3.15 -8.20
C LEU A 95 -7.81 3.26 -8.67
N VAL A 96 -8.01 3.72 -9.89
CA VAL A 96 -9.35 3.86 -10.49
C VAL A 96 -9.69 2.56 -11.19
N VAL A 97 -10.51 1.72 -10.54
CA VAL A 97 -10.88 0.38 -11.02
C VAL A 97 -12.15 0.45 -11.85
N VAL A 98 -12.10 -0.08 -13.06
CA VAL A 98 -13.24 -0.19 -13.99
C VAL A 98 -13.38 -1.61 -14.51
N ASP A 99 -14.58 -1.97 -14.92
CA ASP A 99 -14.87 -3.27 -15.55
C ASP A 99 -14.57 -3.19 -17.06
N ALA A 100 -13.76 -4.12 -17.57
CA ALA A 100 -13.42 -4.20 -19.00
C ALA A 100 -14.64 -4.33 -19.94
N LYS A 101 -15.75 -4.88 -19.42
CA LYS A 101 -17.02 -4.94 -20.20
C LYS A 101 -17.75 -3.61 -20.30
N ASN A 102 -17.56 -2.75 -19.30
CA ASN A 102 -18.27 -1.48 -19.21
C ASN A 102 -17.27 -0.37 -18.90
N LEU A 103 -16.61 0.10 -19.95
CA LEU A 103 -15.61 1.18 -19.89
C LEU A 103 -16.27 2.57 -19.89
N ASP A 104 -17.51 2.67 -19.35
CA ASP A 104 -18.18 3.97 -19.22
C ASP A 104 -17.46 4.83 -18.20
N PHE A 105 -16.71 5.79 -18.71
CA PHE A 105 -16.09 6.83 -17.90
C PHE A 105 -17.09 7.94 -17.65
N THR A 106 -17.67 7.96 -16.48
CA THR A 106 -18.41 9.15 -16.02
C THR A 106 -17.46 10.33 -15.89
N ASP A 107 -17.98 11.55 -15.99
CA ASP A 107 -17.16 12.77 -15.83
C ASP A 107 -16.45 12.82 -14.49
N VAL A 108 -17.03 12.20 -13.46
CA VAL A 108 -16.42 12.05 -12.12
C VAL A 108 -15.17 11.18 -12.19
N LEU A 109 -15.23 10.03 -12.88
CA LEU A 109 -14.08 9.13 -13.00
C LEU A 109 -12.96 9.76 -13.85
N ARG A 110 -13.31 10.51 -14.91
CA ARG A 110 -12.32 11.23 -15.72
C ARG A 110 -11.54 12.26 -14.90
N LYS A 111 -12.21 12.98 -13.99
CA LYS A 111 -11.58 13.95 -13.09
C LYS A 111 -10.62 13.33 -12.07
N LEU A 112 -10.81 12.05 -11.75
CA LEU A 112 -9.94 11.30 -10.83
C LEU A 112 -8.64 10.81 -11.49
N LEU A 113 -8.60 10.77 -12.83
CA LEU A 113 -7.46 10.30 -13.62
C LEU A 113 -6.45 11.44 -13.84
N ASP A 114 -5.70 11.77 -12.82
CA ASP A 114 -4.58 12.71 -12.86
C ASP A 114 -3.22 11.97 -12.86
N GLU A 115 -2.14 12.71 -12.71
CA GLU A 115 -0.76 12.17 -12.64
C GLU A 115 -0.55 11.18 -11.48
N ASN A 116 -1.40 11.25 -10.45
CA ASN A 116 -1.38 10.41 -9.26
C ASN A 116 -2.36 9.25 -9.36
N ALA A 117 -2.84 8.92 -10.54
CA ALA A 117 -3.80 7.86 -10.75
C ALA A 117 -3.26 6.76 -11.65
N ILE A 118 -3.65 5.53 -11.34
CA ILE A 118 -3.51 4.36 -12.22
C ILE A 118 -4.91 3.88 -12.56
N LEU A 119 -5.24 3.84 -13.84
CA LEU A 119 -6.47 3.23 -14.34
C LEU A 119 -6.30 1.70 -14.35
N VAL A 120 -7.07 1.01 -13.53
CA VAL A 120 -7.05 -0.45 -13.41
C VAL A 120 -8.27 -1.01 -14.15
N ILE A 121 -8.06 -1.61 -15.31
CA ILE A 121 -9.10 -2.24 -16.10
C ILE A 121 -9.16 -3.71 -15.71
N ASN A 122 -10.12 -4.03 -14.85
CA ASN A 122 -10.31 -5.38 -14.32
C ASN A 122 -11.22 -6.21 -15.23
N LYS A 123 -11.17 -7.52 -15.07
CA LYS A 123 -11.90 -8.53 -15.87
C LYS A 123 -11.45 -8.52 -17.34
N SER A 124 -10.17 -8.34 -17.57
CA SER A 124 -9.56 -8.35 -18.91
C SER A 124 -9.77 -9.67 -19.65
N ASP A 125 -10.03 -10.77 -18.92
CA ASP A 125 -10.46 -12.07 -19.45
C ASP A 125 -11.77 -12.00 -20.28
N LEU A 126 -12.58 -10.96 -20.05
CA LEU A 126 -13.86 -10.76 -20.73
C LEU A 126 -13.79 -9.74 -21.89
N LEU A 127 -12.61 -9.21 -22.16
CA LEU A 127 -12.37 -8.24 -23.23
C LEU A 127 -12.48 -8.94 -24.58
N LYS A 128 -13.45 -8.49 -25.39
CA LYS A 128 -13.66 -9.02 -26.76
C LYS A 128 -13.09 -8.14 -27.86
N LYS A 129 -12.68 -6.91 -27.53
CA LYS A 129 -12.18 -5.90 -28.48
C LYS A 129 -10.99 -5.17 -27.88
N ASP A 130 -10.15 -4.61 -28.74
CA ASP A 130 -9.08 -3.71 -28.32
C ASP A 130 -9.62 -2.50 -27.56
N ILE A 131 -8.81 -2.02 -26.61
CA ILE A 131 -9.12 -0.83 -25.81
C ILE A 131 -9.03 0.41 -26.71
N ASP A 132 -9.93 1.36 -26.45
CA ASP A 132 -9.94 2.66 -27.09
C ASP A 132 -8.55 3.30 -27.07
N PRO A 133 -8.07 3.85 -28.21
CA PRO A 133 -6.78 4.55 -28.26
C PRO A 133 -6.63 5.70 -27.26
N GLU A 134 -7.72 6.36 -26.89
CA GLU A 134 -7.71 7.42 -25.87
C GLU A 134 -7.35 6.86 -24.48
N ILE A 135 -7.86 5.68 -24.14
CA ILE A 135 -7.53 4.99 -22.87
C ILE A 135 -6.08 4.53 -22.87
N LYS A 136 -5.54 4.13 -24.03
CA LYS A 136 -4.13 3.72 -24.14
C LYS A 136 -3.14 4.84 -23.82
N LYS A 137 -3.55 6.11 -23.91
CA LYS A 137 -2.72 7.28 -23.56
C LYS A 137 -2.65 7.52 -22.05
N ILE A 138 -3.59 6.98 -21.29
CA ILE A 138 -3.65 7.13 -19.83
C ILE A 138 -2.75 6.07 -19.18
N ASN A 139 -2.18 6.39 -18.01
CA ASN A 139 -1.45 5.40 -17.21
C ASN A 139 -2.42 4.29 -16.76
N HIS A 140 -2.45 3.17 -17.46
CA HIS A 140 -3.40 2.09 -17.23
C HIS A 140 -2.71 0.73 -17.09
N VAL A 141 -3.45 -0.22 -16.54
CA VAL A 141 -3.09 -1.64 -16.50
C VAL A 141 -4.35 -2.48 -16.68
N LEU A 142 -4.23 -3.54 -17.49
CA LEU A 142 -5.28 -4.54 -17.68
C LEU A 142 -5.00 -5.70 -16.74
N ILE A 143 -5.97 -6.05 -15.90
CA ILE A 143 -5.85 -7.17 -14.98
C ILE A 143 -7.06 -8.10 -15.07
N SER A 144 -6.88 -9.36 -14.70
CA SER A 144 -7.97 -10.24 -14.30
C SER A 144 -7.66 -10.78 -12.91
N ILE A 145 -8.41 -10.31 -11.91
CA ILE A 145 -8.27 -10.81 -10.53
C ILE A 145 -8.69 -12.28 -10.48
N LYS A 146 -9.72 -12.66 -11.26
CA LYS A 146 -10.23 -14.03 -11.32
C LYS A 146 -9.17 -15.01 -11.81
N ASP A 147 -8.44 -14.66 -12.87
CA ASP A 147 -7.46 -15.52 -13.51
C ASP A 147 -6.01 -15.19 -13.09
N ASN A 148 -5.85 -14.29 -12.12
CA ASN A 148 -4.55 -13.82 -11.60
C ASN A 148 -3.62 -13.27 -12.71
N LEU A 149 -4.19 -12.56 -13.69
CA LEU A 149 -3.42 -12.01 -14.82
C LEU A 149 -2.96 -10.59 -14.54
N ASN A 150 -1.70 -10.31 -14.84
CA ASN A 150 -1.07 -8.97 -14.79
C ASN A 150 -1.17 -8.25 -13.42
N ILE A 151 -1.37 -9.00 -12.35
CA ILE A 151 -1.39 -8.42 -10.98
C ILE A 151 0.00 -7.94 -10.60
N ASP A 152 1.06 -8.66 -11.01
CA ASP A 152 2.46 -8.27 -10.78
C ASP A 152 2.78 -6.94 -11.47
N ASP A 153 2.26 -6.71 -12.67
CA ASP A 153 2.42 -5.44 -13.39
C ASP A 153 1.75 -4.27 -12.65
N LEU A 154 0.58 -4.52 -12.05
CA LEU A 154 -0.08 -3.52 -11.21
C LEU A 154 0.77 -3.19 -9.98
N ILE A 155 1.28 -4.21 -9.27
CA ILE A 155 2.14 -4.04 -8.09
C ILE A 155 3.41 -3.27 -8.48
N LEU A 156 4.02 -3.62 -9.59
CA LEU A 156 5.22 -2.92 -10.09
C LEU A 156 4.92 -1.44 -10.41
N LYS A 157 3.76 -1.14 -11.01
CA LYS A 157 3.34 0.25 -11.27
C LYS A 157 3.08 1.02 -9.99
N ILE A 158 2.45 0.41 -8.99
CA ILE A 158 2.26 1.01 -7.65
C ILE A 158 3.63 1.32 -7.04
N LYS A 159 4.54 0.34 -6.99
CA LYS A 159 5.90 0.48 -6.47
C LYS A 159 6.66 1.62 -7.16
N ASN A 160 6.64 1.66 -8.50
CA ASN A 160 7.33 2.69 -9.27
C ASN A 160 6.75 4.08 -9.00
N ASN A 161 5.44 4.21 -8.86
CA ASN A 161 4.79 5.48 -8.53
C ASN A 161 5.19 5.94 -7.12
N LEU A 162 5.14 5.04 -6.13
CA LEU A 162 5.60 5.33 -4.77
C LEU A 162 7.10 5.71 -4.78
N LYS A 163 7.92 4.94 -5.51
CA LYS A 163 9.35 5.20 -5.64
C LYS A 163 9.64 6.58 -6.21
N SER A 164 9.01 6.97 -7.30
CA SER A 164 9.26 8.25 -7.97
C SER A 164 8.90 9.46 -7.11
N LYS A 165 7.91 9.33 -6.24
CA LYS A 165 7.47 10.42 -5.36
C LYS A 165 8.29 10.56 -4.07
N PHE A 166 8.89 9.49 -3.61
CA PHE A 166 9.45 9.40 -2.27
C PHE A 166 10.93 9.06 -2.21
N ILE A 167 11.58 8.75 -3.36
CA ILE A 167 13.02 8.47 -3.42
C ILE A 167 13.80 9.68 -3.97
N THR A 168 13.37 10.87 -3.70
CA THR A 168 14.22 12.04 -3.92
C THR A 168 15.12 12.37 -2.71
N SER A 169 15.03 11.61 -1.63
CA SER A 169 15.88 11.84 -0.45
C SER A 169 16.74 10.62 -0.12
N ASP A 170 18.05 10.82 -0.11
CA ASP A 170 19.07 9.90 0.42
C ASP A 170 18.75 9.45 1.85
N ASP A 171 17.91 10.20 2.57
CA ASP A 171 17.49 9.94 3.94
C ASP A 171 16.77 8.59 4.13
N ILE A 172 16.01 8.11 3.13
CA ILE A 172 15.32 6.81 3.24
C ILE A 172 16.32 5.66 3.13
N LEU A 173 17.30 5.78 2.25
CA LEU A 173 18.37 4.80 2.11
C LEU A 173 19.22 4.74 3.38
N ILE A 174 19.57 5.91 3.93
CA ILE A 174 20.34 6.02 5.20
C ILE A 174 19.57 5.40 6.35
N THR A 175 18.26 5.66 6.48
CA THR A 175 17.45 5.10 7.57
C THR A 175 17.33 3.57 7.44
N ARG A 176 17.09 3.04 6.24
CA ARG A 176 17.02 1.59 6.01
C ARG A 176 18.37 0.91 6.21
N GLU A 177 19.45 1.50 5.74
CA GLU A 177 20.80 0.97 5.92
C GLU A 177 21.18 0.96 7.41
N ARG A 178 20.91 2.04 8.14
CA ARG A 178 21.12 2.09 9.59
C ARG A 178 20.29 1.04 10.34
N HIS A 179 19.01 0.88 9.99
CA HIS A 179 18.16 -0.15 10.60
C HIS A 179 18.68 -1.55 10.29
N ARG A 180 19.11 -1.81 9.05
CA ARG A 180 19.71 -3.09 8.65
C ARG A 180 20.98 -3.38 9.45
N GLN A 181 21.86 -2.40 9.61
CA GLN A 181 23.08 -2.52 10.40
C GLN A 181 22.76 -2.86 11.86
N HIS A 182 21.81 -2.16 12.48
CA HIS A 182 21.39 -2.46 13.85
C HIS A 182 20.73 -3.83 13.98
N LEU A 183 19.91 -4.25 13.02
CA LEU A 183 19.34 -5.62 13.01
C LEU A 183 20.43 -6.68 12.88
N GLN A 184 21.40 -6.46 12.00
CA GLN A 184 22.52 -7.38 11.84
C GLN A 184 23.35 -7.49 13.12
N GLN A 185 23.70 -6.38 13.75
CA GLN A 185 24.43 -6.36 15.02
C GLN A 185 23.65 -7.03 16.15
N CYS A 186 22.32 -6.78 16.23
CA CYS A 186 21.47 -7.47 17.19
C CYS A 186 21.52 -9.00 16.95
N LEU A 187 21.39 -9.46 15.71
CA LEU A 187 21.44 -10.88 15.37
C LEU A 187 22.81 -11.50 15.73
N ASP A 188 23.91 -10.78 15.50
CA ASP A 188 25.24 -11.26 15.78
C ASP A 188 25.48 -11.42 17.29
N HIS A 189 24.99 -10.47 18.10
CA HIS A 189 25.02 -10.60 19.55
C HIS A 189 24.16 -11.77 20.06
N LEU A 190 22.97 -11.98 19.50
CA LEU A 190 22.14 -13.15 19.85
C LEU A 190 22.80 -14.48 19.48
N LYS A 191 23.48 -14.54 18.33
CA LYS A 191 24.27 -15.72 17.94
C LYS A 191 25.44 -15.96 18.88
N ASN A 192 26.12 -14.91 19.33
CA ASN A 192 27.21 -15.01 20.28
C ASN A 192 26.72 -15.46 21.66
N PHE A 193 25.57 -14.96 22.11
CA PHE A 193 24.91 -15.43 23.31
C PHE A 193 24.67 -16.94 23.27
N ASN A 194 24.07 -17.45 22.18
CA ASN A 194 23.75 -18.88 22.04
C ASN A 194 24.98 -19.81 21.97
N LYS A 195 26.17 -19.27 21.70
CA LYS A 195 27.42 -20.06 21.64
C LYS A 195 28.14 -20.17 22.98
N LYS A 196 27.70 -19.41 23.97
CA LYS A 196 28.39 -19.32 25.29
C LYS A 196 27.87 -20.37 26.24
N ASN A 197 28.78 -20.84 27.13
CA ASN A 197 28.43 -21.76 28.21
C ASN A 197 27.77 -20.96 29.33
N GLU A 198 26.59 -21.38 29.77
CA GLU A 198 25.79 -20.68 30.78
C GLU A 198 26.52 -20.52 32.15
N ILE A 199 27.49 -21.36 32.46
CA ILE A 199 28.17 -21.38 33.77
C ILE A 199 29.48 -20.55 33.76
N GLU A 200 30.28 -20.65 32.68
CA GLU A 200 31.60 -20.03 32.61
C GLU A 200 31.62 -18.64 31.99
N ASP A 201 30.64 -18.33 31.14
CA ASP A 201 30.57 -17.10 30.35
C ASP A 201 29.35 -16.22 30.68
N PHE A 202 28.78 -16.36 31.89
CA PHE A 202 27.52 -15.68 32.25
C PHE A 202 27.56 -14.15 32.07
N ASP A 203 28.64 -13.50 32.49
CA ASP A 203 28.79 -12.04 32.36
C ASP A 203 28.86 -11.62 30.87
N LYS A 204 29.56 -12.39 30.05
CA LYS A 204 29.65 -12.14 28.60
C LYS A 204 28.33 -12.43 27.89
N ALA A 205 27.57 -13.43 28.33
CA ALA A 205 26.26 -13.74 27.80
C ALA A 205 25.26 -12.63 28.14
N ALA A 206 25.29 -12.13 29.38
CA ALA A 206 24.46 -11.00 29.80
C ALA A 206 24.78 -9.73 29.00
N GLU A 207 26.05 -9.46 28.73
CA GLU A 207 26.47 -8.31 27.91
C GLU A 207 25.99 -8.44 26.44
N ASP A 208 26.04 -9.63 25.83
CA ASP A 208 25.51 -9.83 24.48
C ASP A 208 24.00 -9.57 24.40
N LEU A 209 23.21 -10.00 25.38
CA LEU A 209 21.79 -9.69 25.47
C LEU A 209 21.54 -8.18 25.62
N ARG A 210 22.33 -7.52 26.44
CA ARG A 210 22.25 -6.06 26.64
C ARG A 210 22.53 -5.31 25.35
N LEU A 211 23.57 -5.71 24.61
CA LEU A 211 23.92 -5.11 23.32
C LEU A 211 22.88 -5.39 22.25
N ALA A 212 22.34 -6.61 22.17
CA ALA A 212 21.24 -6.94 21.26
C ALA A 212 20.03 -6.06 21.52
N THR A 213 19.62 -5.91 22.79
CA THR A 213 18.50 -5.05 23.18
C THR A 213 18.75 -3.58 22.84
N ARG A 214 19.99 -3.10 23.05
CA ARG A 214 20.38 -1.73 22.70
C ARG A 214 20.21 -1.49 21.18
N HIS A 215 20.68 -2.42 20.34
CA HIS A 215 20.52 -2.27 18.89
C HIS A 215 19.07 -2.28 18.44
N LEU A 216 18.19 -3.07 19.05
CA LEU A 216 16.75 -3.00 18.82
C LEU A 216 16.18 -1.64 19.26
N GLY A 217 16.60 -1.12 20.40
CA GLY A 217 16.18 0.21 20.89
C GLY A 217 16.52 1.33 19.89
N MET A 218 17.69 1.26 19.25
CA MET A 218 18.12 2.25 18.24
C MET A 218 17.23 2.26 16.98
N ILE A 219 16.53 1.18 16.69
CA ILE A 219 15.62 1.10 15.55
C ILE A 219 14.29 1.78 15.87
N VAL A 220 13.79 1.61 17.10
CA VAL A 220 12.51 2.16 17.57
C VAL A 220 12.62 3.54 18.23
N GLY A 221 13.82 4.12 18.25
CA GLY A 221 14.03 5.48 18.78
C GLY A 221 14.04 5.56 20.31
N LYS A 222 14.44 4.48 20.97
CA LYS A 222 14.65 4.42 22.43
C LYS A 222 16.12 4.27 22.79
#